data_d2af4cf7041d3854bd418422d4d3ad50
#
_entry.id   d2af4cf7041d3854bd418422d4d3ad50
#
_cell.length_a   1.000
_cell.length_b   1.000
_cell.length_c   1.000
_cell.angle_alpha   90.00
_cell.angle_beta   90.00
_cell.angle_gamma   90.00
#
_symmetry.space_group_name_H-M   'P 1'
#
loop_
_entity.id
_entity.type
_entity.pdbx_description
1 polymer ?
#
loop_
_entity_poly.entity_id
_entity_poly.type
_entity_poly.pdbx_seq_one_letter_code
_entity_poly.pdbx_strand_id
1 'polypeptide(L)'
;AEVIVGIGDGASGDVAIVPAHAEHGEADLVIRIHDLLVPEGAIEWGSEVIHEWADWVRDGAEGIHPPDIEARHWVHIRDATDALALLILSDTDAAIQGVIDMSGRRAWTPKLVLDEMTLLWSRFTNALHHSHTIHSLTDNPSPASSSYRPKDPRPDLGPLHDALLEAGGDGWRPLISMRVALMEVFAHRND
;
A
#
# COMPACT_ATOMS: atom_id res chain seq x y z
N ALA A 1 18.23 24.13 7.15
CA ALA A 1 19.24 23.08 6.99
C ALA A 1 18.91 22.31 5.73
N GLU A 2 19.91 21.75 5.05
CA GLU A 2 19.72 20.82 3.93
C GLU A 2 19.62 19.41 4.51
N VAL A 3 18.63 18.64 4.09
CA VAL A 3 18.42 17.26 4.52
C VAL A 3 18.73 16.33 3.37
N ILE A 4 19.61 15.35 3.59
CA ILE A 4 19.99 14.35 2.60
C ILE A 4 19.08 13.13 2.76
N VAL A 5 18.31 12.82 1.72
CA VAL A 5 17.38 11.68 1.70
C VAL A 5 17.85 10.64 0.70
N GLY A 6 18.20 9.46 1.20
CA GLY A 6 18.49 8.29 0.37
C GLY A 6 17.22 7.44 0.17
N ILE A 7 17.04 6.86 -1.02
CA ILE A 7 15.89 6.02 -1.36
C ILE A 7 16.36 4.75 -2.05
N GLY A 8 15.83 3.61 -1.63
CA GLY A 8 16.09 2.30 -2.22
C GLY A 8 17.03 1.44 -1.39
N ASP A 9 17.42 0.30 -1.95
CA ASP A 9 18.34 -0.64 -1.30
C ASP A 9 19.71 0.01 -1.08
N GLY A 10 20.26 -0.16 0.13
CA GLY A 10 21.52 0.45 0.53
C GLY A 10 21.46 1.97 0.77
N ALA A 11 20.28 2.58 0.81
CA ALA A 11 20.10 4.03 1.02
C ALA A 11 20.78 4.51 2.30
N SER A 12 21.37 5.72 2.23
CA SER A 12 22.06 6.40 3.33
C SER A 12 21.80 7.89 3.27
N GLY A 13 22.10 8.62 4.35
CA GLY A 13 21.90 10.06 4.47
C GLY A 13 21.35 10.43 5.85
N ASP A 14 20.75 11.61 5.98
CA ASP A 14 20.04 11.97 7.22
C ASP A 14 18.79 11.11 7.36
N VAL A 15 18.11 10.82 6.24
CA VAL A 15 16.95 9.93 6.16
C VAL A 15 17.17 8.87 5.09
N ALA A 16 17.01 7.60 5.43
CA ALA A 16 16.99 6.48 4.50
C ALA A 16 15.57 5.91 4.38
N ILE A 17 15.05 5.84 3.16
CA ILE A 17 13.74 5.24 2.85
C ILE A 17 14.01 3.96 2.07
N VAL A 18 13.65 2.82 2.64
CA VAL A 18 13.99 1.51 2.07
C VAL A 18 12.77 0.58 2.03
N PRO A 19 12.74 -0.37 1.08
CA PRO A 19 11.83 -1.51 1.18
C PRO A 19 12.08 -2.29 2.49
N ALA A 20 11.05 -2.83 3.10
CA ALA A 20 11.15 -3.47 4.42
C ALA A 20 12.19 -4.59 4.54
N HIS A 21 12.52 -5.24 3.43
CA HIS A 21 13.47 -6.35 3.36
C HIS A 21 14.85 -5.93 2.83
N ALA A 22 15.01 -4.66 2.47
CA ALA A 22 16.28 -4.14 1.95
C ALA A 22 17.23 -3.75 3.09
N GLU A 23 18.51 -3.74 2.77
CA GLU A 23 19.52 -3.19 3.66
C GLU A 23 19.55 -1.67 3.56
N HIS A 24 20.04 -1.01 4.59
CA HIS A 24 20.30 0.42 4.59
C HIS A 24 21.72 0.72 5.05
N GLY A 25 22.25 1.86 4.57
CA GLY A 25 23.50 2.40 5.06
C GLY A 25 23.33 3.22 6.33
N GLU A 26 24.31 4.08 6.62
CA GLU A 26 24.23 4.98 7.78
C GLU A 26 23.15 6.04 7.54
N ALA A 27 22.22 6.16 8.48
CA ALA A 27 21.19 7.20 8.50
C ALA A 27 20.71 7.46 9.93
N ASP A 28 20.35 8.71 10.23
CA ASP A 28 19.77 9.06 11.52
C ASP A 28 18.35 8.52 11.67
N LEU A 29 17.56 8.59 10.60
CA LEU A 29 16.22 8.04 10.49
C LEU A 29 16.13 7.04 9.35
N VAL A 30 15.67 5.83 9.64
CA VAL A 30 15.40 4.80 8.63
C VAL A 30 13.90 4.53 8.57
N ILE A 31 13.29 4.70 7.41
CA ILE A 31 11.86 4.41 7.19
C ILE A 31 11.75 3.17 6.30
N ARG A 32 11.29 2.06 6.88
CA ARG A 32 11.07 0.80 6.17
C ARG A 32 9.62 0.72 5.71
N ILE A 33 9.43 0.72 4.39
CA ILE A 33 8.09 0.63 3.81
C ILE A 33 7.78 -0.82 3.46
N HIS A 34 6.68 -1.32 4.02
CA HIS A 34 6.14 -2.64 3.75
C HIS A 34 5.02 -2.55 2.73
N ASP A 35 5.02 -3.48 1.75
CA ASP A 35 3.90 -3.71 0.84
C ASP A 35 3.36 -2.41 0.20
N LEU A 36 4.24 -1.64 -0.43
CA LEU A 36 3.86 -0.41 -1.10
C LEU A 36 2.97 -0.72 -2.31
N LEU A 37 1.79 -0.12 -2.39
CA LEU A 37 0.90 -0.20 -3.54
C LEU A 37 1.06 1.03 -4.41
N VAL A 38 1.62 0.81 -5.60
CA VAL A 38 1.84 1.81 -6.63
C VAL A 38 0.91 1.51 -7.80
N PRO A 39 -0.14 2.30 -8.07
CA PRO A 39 -1.08 2.04 -9.15
C PRO A 39 -0.49 2.21 -10.54
N GLU A 40 0.49 3.10 -10.71
CA GLU A 40 1.10 3.46 -11.99
C GLU A 40 2.58 3.75 -11.84
N GLY A 41 3.35 3.54 -12.90
CA GLY A 41 4.78 3.87 -12.94
C GLY A 41 5.67 2.71 -12.52
N ALA A 42 6.72 3.00 -11.78
CA ALA A 42 7.62 1.97 -11.26
C ALA A 42 6.92 1.13 -10.19
N ILE A 43 6.66 -0.12 -10.52
CA ILE A 43 5.90 -1.07 -9.67
C ILE A 43 6.79 -1.89 -8.74
N GLU A 44 7.89 -1.31 -8.31
CA GLU A 44 8.82 -1.90 -7.36
C GLU A 44 8.23 -1.91 -5.93
N TRP A 45 9.00 -2.44 -4.99
CA TRP A 45 8.69 -2.46 -3.56
C TRP A 45 7.46 -3.30 -3.17
N GLY A 46 7.19 -4.35 -3.95
CA GLY A 46 6.16 -5.35 -3.66
C GLY A 46 4.86 -5.18 -4.44
N SER A 47 4.74 -4.13 -5.26
CA SER A 47 3.53 -3.82 -6.04
C SER A 47 3.30 -4.77 -7.22
N GLU A 48 4.32 -5.46 -7.67
CA GLU A 48 4.33 -6.31 -8.86
C GLU A 48 3.19 -7.34 -8.82
N VAL A 49 3.01 -7.99 -7.67
CA VAL A 49 1.98 -9.01 -7.49
C VAL A 49 0.55 -8.47 -7.64
N ILE A 50 0.31 -7.22 -7.26
CA ILE A 50 -0.99 -6.56 -7.44
C ILE A 50 -1.29 -6.39 -8.94
N HIS A 51 -0.28 -6.02 -9.71
CA HIS A 51 -0.40 -5.84 -11.16
C HIS A 51 -0.59 -7.19 -11.88
N GLU A 52 0.12 -8.24 -11.48
CA GLU A 52 -0.08 -9.60 -11.99
C GLU A 52 -1.50 -10.10 -11.72
N TRP A 53 -2.02 -9.86 -10.52
CA TRP A 53 -3.40 -10.21 -10.16
C TRP A 53 -4.44 -9.40 -10.94
N ALA A 54 -4.18 -8.13 -11.18
CA ALA A 54 -5.08 -7.28 -11.97
C ALA A 54 -5.14 -7.75 -13.43
N ASP A 55 -4.00 -8.12 -14.03
CA ASP A 55 -3.94 -8.68 -15.38
C ASP A 55 -4.70 -10.00 -15.45
N TRP A 56 -4.45 -10.90 -14.50
CA TRP A 56 -5.14 -12.20 -14.45
C TRP A 56 -6.66 -12.05 -14.36
N VAL A 57 -7.16 -11.13 -13.52
CA VAL A 57 -8.59 -10.84 -13.40
C VAL A 57 -9.14 -10.22 -14.68
N ARG A 58 -8.40 -9.31 -15.31
CA ARG A 58 -8.78 -8.66 -16.56
C ARG A 58 -8.90 -9.67 -17.71
N ASP A 59 -8.02 -10.64 -17.75
CA ASP A 59 -8.00 -11.71 -18.76
C ASP A 59 -9.03 -12.81 -18.48
N GLY A 60 -10.02 -12.57 -17.63
CA GLY A 60 -11.13 -13.48 -17.33
C GLY A 60 -10.78 -14.54 -16.29
N ALA A 61 -9.73 -14.36 -15.51
CA ALA A 61 -9.21 -15.32 -14.53
C ALA A 61 -8.82 -16.67 -15.16
N GLU A 62 -8.36 -16.62 -16.41
CA GLU A 62 -7.89 -17.77 -17.16
C GLU A 62 -6.36 -17.92 -17.07
N GLY A 63 -5.86 -19.11 -17.40
CA GLY A 63 -4.43 -19.38 -17.41
C GLY A 63 -3.85 -19.78 -16.05
N ILE A 64 -2.58 -19.41 -15.81
CA ILE A 64 -1.87 -19.77 -14.59
C ILE A 64 -2.37 -18.87 -13.45
N HIS A 65 -2.88 -19.48 -12.39
CA HIS A 65 -3.29 -18.75 -11.21
C HIS A 65 -2.08 -17.99 -10.61
N PRO A 66 -2.24 -16.71 -10.27
CA PRO A 66 -1.17 -15.95 -9.61
C PRO A 66 -0.71 -16.60 -8.31
N PRO A 67 0.54 -16.36 -7.89
CA PRO A 67 1.09 -17.00 -6.70
C PRO A 67 0.25 -16.70 -5.46
N ASP A 68 0.01 -17.73 -4.65
CA ASP A 68 -0.57 -17.58 -3.32
C ASP A 68 0.56 -17.19 -2.37
N ILE A 69 0.54 -15.94 -1.95
CA ILE A 69 1.51 -15.37 -1.02
C ILE A 69 0.88 -15.17 0.36
N GLU A 70 1.69 -14.87 1.34
CA GLU A 70 1.19 -14.52 2.66
C GLU A 70 0.37 -13.22 2.64
N ALA A 71 -0.45 -13.03 3.66
CA ALA A 71 -1.22 -11.79 3.79
C ALA A 71 -0.28 -10.60 3.96
N ARG A 72 -0.58 -9.52 3.27
CA ARG A 72 0.19 -8.30 3.26
C ARG A 72 -0.56 -7.12 3.85
N HIS A 73 0.19 -6.09 4.27
CA HIS A 73 -0.35 -4.86 4.86
C HIS A 73 -0.14 -3.68 3.91
N TRP A 74 -0.86 -3.69 2.79
CA TRP A 74 -0.71 -2.71 1.71
C TRP A 74 -0.90 -1.28 2.18
N VAL A 75 0.04 -0.42 1.80
CA VAL A 75 -0.04 1.04 1.94
C VAL A 75 0.01 1.69 0.57
N HIS A 76 -0.91 2.61 0.29
CA HIS A 76 -0.94 3.31 -0.97
C HIS A 76 0.18 4.35 -1.06
N ILE A 77 0.76 4.52 -2.25
CA ILE A 77 1.89 5.45 -2.49
C ILE A 77 1.57 6.88 -2.02
N ARG A 78 0.34 7.38 -2.20
CA ARG A 78 -0.05 8.72 -1.74
C ARG A 78 -0.02 8.84 -0.22
N ASP A 79 -0.59 7.87 0.50
CA ASP A 79 -0.54 7.88 1.97
C ASP A 79 0.91 7.82 2.47
N ALA A 80 1.76 7.02 1.81
CA ALA A 80 3.18 6.94 2.14
C ALA A 80 3.90 8.26 1.88
N THR A 81 3.71 8.87 0.70
CA THR A 81 4.37 10.14 0.34
C THR A 81 3.91 11.30 1.21
N ASP A 82 2.64 11.37 1.58
CA ASP A 82 2.12 12.41 2.49
C ASP A 82 2.76 12.31 3.87
N ALA A 83 2.88 11.10 4.41
CA ALA A 83 3.55 10.85 5.67
C ALA A 83 5.05 11.19 5.60
N LEU A 84 5.75 10.76 4.54
CA LEU A 84 7.16 11.06 4.32
C LEU A 84 7.41 12.57 4.20
N ALA A 85 6.57 13.27 3.43
CA ALA A 85 6.67 14.71 3.29
C ALA A 85 6.53 15.42 4.65
N LEU A 86 5.59 14.99 5.48
CA LEU A 86 5.41 15.56 6.80
C LEU A 86 6.63 15.30 7.70
N LEU A 87 7.15 14.07 7.73
CA LEU A 87 8.31 13.70 8.56
C LEU A 87 9.59 14.42 8.14
N ILE A 88 9.80 14.63 6.84
CA ILE A 88 11.04 15.21 6.30
C ILE A 88 11.01 16.74 6.30
N LEU A 89 9.84 17.34 6.06
CA LEU A 89 9.70 18.79 5.88
C LEU A 89 9.22 19.53 7.14
N SER A 90 8.91 18.80 8.22
CA SER A 90 8.50 19.44 9.47
C SER A 90 9.66 20.20 10.12
N ASP A 91 9.38 21.43 10.54
CA ASP A 91 10.33 22.26 11.33
C ASP A 91 10.39 21.84 12.80
N THR A 92 10.28 20.54 13.10
CA THR A 92 10.27 20.04 14.47
C THR A 92 11.70 20.05 15.01
N ASP A 93 11.92 20.70 16.16
CA ASP A 93 13.22 20.69 16.86
C ASP A 93 13.62 19.30 17.38
N ALA A 94 12.69 18.37 17.46
CA ALA A 94 12.93 16.98 17.85
C ALA A 94 13.40 16.20 16.61
N ALA A 95 14.68 15.92 16.53
CA ALA A 95 15.22 15.01 15.53
C ALA A 95 14.64 13.61 15.75
N ILE A 96 13.70 13.20 14.90
CA ILE A 96 13.17 11.83 14.88
C ILE A 96 14.31 10.93 14.41
N GLN A 97 14.68 9.93 15.22
CA GLN A 97 15.81 9.06 14.97
C GLN A 97 15.42 7.58 15.11
N GLY A 98 16.23 6.72 14.50
CA GLY A 98 16.08 5.27 14.59
C GLY A 98 15.33 4.67 13.43
N VAL A 99 14.71 3.52 13.64
CA VAL A 99 14.03 2.76 12.59
C VAL A 99 12.52 2.81 12.81
N ILE A 100 11.80 3.20 11.77
CA ILE A 100 10.34 3.30 11.76
C ILE A 100 9.78 2.42 10.65
N ASP A 101 8.80 1.60 10.97
CA ASP A 101 8.08 0.79 9.99
C ASP A 101 6.82 1.52 9.50
N MET A 102 6.60 1.51 8.18
CA MET A 102 5.42 2.06 7.53
C MET A 102 4.68 0.96 6.78
N SER A 103 3.43 0.74 7.11
CA SER A 103 2.57 -0.23 6.43
C SER A 103 1.10 0.13 6.55
N GLY A 104 0.24 -0.54 5.79
CA GLY A 104 -1.20 -0.46 5.96
C GLY A 104 -1.63 -1.02 7.32
N ARG A 105 -2.79 -0.59 7.79
CA ARG A 105 -3.34 -0.99 9.11
C ARG A 105 -4.01 -2.35 9.11
N ARG A 106 -4.34 -2.89 7.94
CA ARG A 106 -5.11 -4.12 7.77
C ARG A 106 -4.35 -5.14 6.96
N ALA A 107 -4.42 -6.40 7.39
CA ALA A 107 -3.95 -7.54 6.61
C ALA A 107 -4.94 -7.87 5.48
N TRP A 108 -4.41 -8.12 4.30
CA TRP A 108 -5.12 -8.56 3.11
C TRP A 108 -4.53 -9.87 2.62
N THR A 109 -5.34 -10.94 2.65
CA THR A 109 -4.95 -12.19 2.01
C THR A 109 -5.06 -12.07 0.49
N PRO A 110 -4.31 -12.86 -0.30
CA PRO A 110 -4.46 -12.94 -1.74
C PRO A 110 -5.91 -13.12 -2.17
N LYS A 111 -6.63 -14.04 -1.50
CA LYS A 111 -8.05 -14.28 -1.77
C LYS A 111 -8.90 -13.02 -1.61
N LEU A 112 -8.73 -12.26 -0.52
CA LEU A 112 -9.51 -11.04 -0.29
C LEU A 112 -9.22 -9.97 -1.36
N VAL A 113 -7.97 -9.85 -1.80
CA VAL A 113 -7.59 -8.92 -2.86
C VAL A 113 -8.19 -9.35 -4.19
N LEU A 114 -8.05 -10.61 -4.56
CA LEU A 114 -8.60 -11.16 -5.81
C LEU A 114 -10.13 -11.10 -5.86
N ASP A 115 -10.81 -11.41 -4.76
CA ASP A 115 -12.28 -11.28 -4.66
C ASP A 115 -12.71 -9.80 -4.90
N GLU A 116 -11.99 -8.85 -4.31
CA GLU A 116 -12.27 -7.42 -4.49
C GLU A 116 -11.95 -6.96 -5.93
N MET A 117 -10.82 -7.39 -6.50
CA MET A 117 -10.45 -7.10 -7.89
C MET A 117 -11.49 -7.63 -8.88
N THR A 118 -11.91 -8.87 -8.72
CA THR A 118 -12.92 -9.52 -9.58
C THR A 118 -14.24 -8.75 -9.54
N LEU A 119 -14.65 -8.32 -8.35
CA LEU A 119 -15.85 -7.53 -8.19
C LEU A 119 -15.73 -6.15 -8.86
N LEU A 120 -14.62 -5.45 -8.66
CA LEU A 120 -14.39 -4.14 -9.24
C LEU A 120 -14.32 -4.21 -10.77
N TRP A 121 -13.61 -5.21 -11.30
CA TRP A 121 -13.53 -5.43 -12.75
C TRP A 121 -14.89 -5.75 -13.36
N SER A 122 -15.67 -6.64 -12.74
CA SER A 122 -17.04 -6.94 -13.19
C SER A 122 -17.92 -5.69 -13.19
N ARG A 123 -17.82 -4.84 -12.19
CA ARG A 123 -18.58 -3.57 -12.15
C ARG A 123 -18.12 -2.58 -13.22
N PHE A 124 -16.83 -2.46 -13.42
CA PHE A 124 -16.27 -1.61 -14.46
C PHE A 124 -16.75 -2.06 -15.84
N THR A 125 -16.65 -3.33 -16.18
CA THR A 125 -17.08 -3.87 -17.45
C THR A 125 -18.60 -3.75 -17.65
N ASN A 126 -19.40 -3.98 -16.61
CA ASN A 126 -20.83 -3.77 -16.64
C ASN A 126 -21.20 -2.30 -16.86
N ALA A 127 -20.45 -1.37 -16.28
CA ALA A 127 -20.65 0.06 -16.52
C ALA A 127 -20.34 0.42 -17.97
N LEU A 128 -19.21 -0.08 -18.48
CA LEU A 128 -18.76 0.17 -19.85
C LEU A 128 -19.78 -0.32 -20.89
N HIS A 129 -20.37 -1.50 -20.64
CA HIS A 129 -21.35 -2.12 -21.55
C HIS A 129 -22.82 -1.78 -21.23
N HIS A 130 -23.08 -0.89 -20.27
CA HIS A 130 -24.43 -0.55 -19.82
C HIS A 130 -25.27 -1.77 -19.40
N SER A 131 -24.63 -2.81 -18.84
CA SER A 131 -25.23 -4.10 -18.52
C SER A 131 -25.50 -4.29 -17.02
N HIS A 132 -25.60 -3.21 -16.25
CA HIS A 132 -25.90 -3.27 -14.83
C HIS A 132 -27.28 -3.87 -14.57
N THR A 133 -27.33 -4.83 -13.64
CA THR A 133 -28.57 -5.38 -13.11
C THR A 133 -28.68 -5.05 -11.61
N ILE A 134 -29.90 -5.14 -11.04
CA ILE A 134 -30.08 -4.97 -9.60
C ILE A 134 -29.19 -5.95 -8.83
N HIS A 135 -29.07 -7.18 -9.31
CA HIS A 135 -28.21 -8.20 -8.68
C HIS A 135 -26.71 -7.87 -8.76
N SER A 136 -26.24 -7.21 -9.80
CA SER A 136 -24.86 -6.80 -9.91
C SER A 136 -24.47 -5.64 -8.97
N LEU A 137 -25.49 -4.96 -8.40
CA LEU A 137 -25.31 -3.82 -7.49
C LEU A 137 -25.61 -4.16 -6.02
N THR A 138 -26.31 -5.29 -5.77
CA THR A 138 -26.59 -5.78 -4.41
C THR A 138 -25.50 -6.71 -3.92
N ASP A 139 -25.47 -6.92 -2.60
CA ASP A 139 -24.63 -7.89 -1.90
C ASP A 139 -23.12 -7.76 -2.07
N ASN A 140 -22.64 -6.61 -1.64
CA ASN A 140 -21.22 -6.36 -1.57
C ASN A 140 -20.74 -6.39 -0.12
N PRO A 141 -20.40 -7.58 0.42
CA PRO A 141 -19.93 -7.65 1.78
C PRO A 141 -18.70 -6.76 1.94
N SER A 142 -18.67 -5.99 3.02
CA SER A 142 -17.49 -5.19 3.31
C SER A 142 -16.31 -6.14 3.56
N PRO A 143 -15.17 -5.97 2.86
CA PRO A 143 -13.97 -6.75 3.19
C PRO A 143 -13.58 -6.59 4.66
N ALA A 144 -14.03 -5.53 5.33
CA ALA A 144 -13.80 -5.30 6.75
C ALA A 144 -14.47 -6.31 7.67
N SER A 145 -15.47 -7.06 7.19
CA SER A 145 -16.15 -8.12 7.97
C SER A 145 -15.32 -9.40 8.12
N SER A 146 -14.20 -9.54 7.42
CA SER A 146 -13.34 -10.72 7.52
C SER A 146 -12.78 -10.89 8.94
N SER A 147 -12.95 -12.08 9.50
CA SER A 147 -12.38 -12.49 10.79
C SER A 147 -10.92 -12.98 10.67
N TYR A 148 -10.33 -12.89 9.50
CA TYR A 148 -8.95 -13.35 9.25
C TYR A 148 -7.97 -12.69 10.22
N ARG A 149 -7.12 -13.52 10.82
CA ARG A 149 -5.97 -13.09 11.63
C ARG A 149 -4.72 -13.62 10.96
N PRO A 150 -3.81 -12.76 10.47
CA PRO A 150 -2.55 -13.21 9.88
C PRO A 150 -1.71 -13.94 10.94
N LYS A 151 -0.87 -14.89 10.49
CA LYS A 151 0.09 -15.57 11.36
C LYS A 151 1.17 -14.60 11.82
N ASP A 152 1.64 -13.77 10.90
CA ASP A 152 2.63 -12.76 11.18
C ASP A 152 1.95 -11.48 11.67
N PRO A 153 2.39 -10.92 12.78
CA PRO A 153 1.85 -9.67 13.27
C PRO A 153 2.19 -8.54 12.30
N ARG A 154 1.29 -7.58 12.21
CA ARG A 154 1.58 -6.32 11.54
C ARG A 154 2.82 -5.67 12.19
N PRO A 155 3.68 -4.99 11.41
CA PRO A 155 4.75 -4.17 11.97
C PRO A 155 4.22 -3.20 13.03
N ASP A 156 5.05 -2.88 14.01
CA ASP A 156 4.68 -1.87 15.01
C ASP A 156 4.62 -0.50 14.36
N LEU A 157 3.42 0.05 14.29
CA LEU A 157 3.16 1.37 13.72
C LEU A 157 3.09 2.48 14.78
N GLY A 158 3.35 2.15 16.05
CA GLY A 158 3.40 3.13 17.15
C GLY A 158 4.44 4.21 16.89
N PRO A 159 5.71 3.85 16.62
CA PRO A 159 6.75 4.84 16.34
C PRO A 159 6.41 5.79 15.18
N LEU A 160 5.82 5.26 14.09
CA LEU A 160 5.37 6.08 12.96
C LEU A 160 4.25 7.04 13.38
N HIS A 161 3.28 6.52 14.14
CA HIS A 161 2.15 7.33 14.60
C HIS A 161 2.61 8.49 15.48
N ASP A 162 3.48 8.21 16.44
CA ASP A 162 4.00 9.20 17.38
C ASP A 162 4.88 10.24 16.66
N ALA A 163 5.75 9.80 15.74
CA ALA A 163 6.59 10.70 14.95
C ALA A 163 5.75 11.65 14.08
N LEU A 164 4.65 11.18 13.48
CA LEU A 164 3.75 12.03 12.71
C LEU A 164 2.96 13.02 13.58
N LEU A 165 2.63 12.66 14.83
CA LEU A 165 2.05 13.59 15.79
C LEU A 165 3.06 14.69 16.18
N GLU A 166 4.31 14.31 16.45
CA GLU A 166 5.40 15.24 16.75
C GLU A 166 5.69 16.20 15.59
N ALA A 167 5.57 15.71 14.36
CA ALA A 167 5.69 16.50 13.13
C ALA A 167 4.48 17.44 12.88
N GLY A 168 3.50 17.44 13.77
CA GLY A 168 2.32 18.33 13.70
C GLY A 168 1.15 17.78 12.89
N GLY A 169 1.17 16.49 12.54
CA GLY A 169 0.07 15.80 11.86
C GLY A 169 -0.91 15.12 12.83
N ASP A 170 -1.82 14.33 12.26
CA ASP A 170 -2.85 13.56 12.98
C ASP A 170 -2.40 12.13 13.35
N GLY A 171 -1.09 11.84 13.29
CA GLY A 171 -0.54 10.50 13.41
C GLY A 171 -0.81 9.63 12.17
N TRP A 172 -0.45 8.33 12.26
CA TRP A 172 -0.57 7.44 11.12
C TRP A 172 -2.02 7.02 10.86
N ARG A 173 -2.60 7.58 9.82
CA ARG A 173 -3.98 7.35 9.38
C ARG A 173 -4.07 7.28 7.86
N PRO A 174 -3.67 6.15 7.23
CA PRO A 174 -3.80 6.00 5.79
C PRO A 174 -5.27 6.16 5.37
N LEU A 175 -5.54 7.03 4.40
CA LEU A 175 -6.87 7.45 3.97
C LEU A 175 -7.34 6.71 2.72
N ILE A 176 -6.40 6.25 1.90
CA ILE A 176 -6.73 5.55 0.66
C ILE A 176 -7.17 4.12 0.98
N SER A 177 -8.42 3.82 0.71
CA SER A 177 -8.93 2.46 0.89
C SER A 177 -8.36 1.53 -0.18
N MET A 178 -8.21 0.23 0.15
CA MET A 178 -7.78 -0.79 -0.81
C MET A 178 -8.62 -0.79 -2.08
N ARG A 179 -9.93 -0.60 -1.95
CA ARG A 179 -10.84 -0.52 -3.10
C ARG A 179 -10.50 0.62 -4.04
N VAL A 180 -10.19 1.81 -3.52
CA VAL A 180 -9.77 2.96 -4.33
C VAL A 180 -8.44 2.68 -5.00
N ALA A 181 -7.47 2.14 -4.26
CA ALA A 181 -6.17 1.78 -4.80
C ALA A 181 -6.27 0.77 -5.96
N LEU A 182 -7.08 -0.29 -5.81
CA LEU A 182 -7.31 -1.29 -6.86
C LEU A 182 -8.05 -0.71 -8.09
N MET A 183 -8.98 0.22 -7.87
CA MET A 183 -9.63 0.94 -8.98
C MET A 183 -8.62 1.77 -9.78
N GLU A 184 -7.67 2.41 -9.12
CA GLU A 184 -6.59 3.16 -9.79
C GLU A 184 -5.69 2.23 -10.59
N VAL A 185 -5.33 1.05 -10.06
CA VAL A 185 -4.58 0.04 -10.82
C VAL A 185 -5.29 -0.33 -12.12
N PHE A 186 -6.60 -0.59 -12.08
CA PHE A 186 -7.37 -0.89 -13.29
C PHE A 186 -7.50 0.30 -14.24
N ALA A 187 -7.65 1.53 -13.72
CA ALA A 187 -7.76 2.70 -14.55
C ALA A 187 -6.51 2.95 -15.39
N HIS A 188 -5.33 2.85 -14.79
CA HIS A 188 -4.04 3.06 -15.46
C HIS A 188 -3.61 1.93 -16.41
N ARG A 189 -4.23 0.75 -16.32
CA ARG A 189 -3.94 -0.36 -17.24
C ARG A 189 -4.87 -0.43 -18.45
N ASN A 190 -5.79 0.48 -18.58
CA ASN A 190 -6.71 0.57 -19.74
C ASN A 190 -6.26 1.60 -20.78
N ASP A 191 -5.18 2.31 -20.52
CA ASP A 191 -4.53 3.22 -21.46
C ASP A 191 -3.41 2.49 -22.22
#